data_6f3eaaaa909920ec144fc1c27203406b
#
_entry.id   6f3eaaaa909920ec144fc1c27203406b
#
_cell.length_a   1.000
_cell.length_b   1.000
_cell.length_c   1.000
_cell.angle_alpha   90.00
_cell.angle_beta   90.00
_cell.angle_gamma   90.00
#
_symmetry.space_group_name_H-M   'P 1'
#
loop_
_entity.id
_entity.type
_entity.pdbx_description
1 polymer ?
#
loop_
_entity_poly.entity_id
_entity_poly.type
_entity_poly.pdbx_seq_one_letter_code
_entity_poly.pdbx_strand_id
1 'polypeptide(L)'
;MTIVRAGLIVLATLAVLVAVVAGVGMMLPRDHVETRSAKLPADPDAVFAAIADVGSYAAWRTSLSAVEVLAPVNGRARWVDVSGGDRIAMEQVERQPPRRLVTRIADPDLPFGGTWTFELAPGEGGTRLTITERGEIRNPIFRVVSRFVFGYGATMETFLDELRAHLG
;
A
#
# COMPACT_ATOMS: atom_id res chain seq x y z
N MET A 1 -28.77 35.07 -18.65
CA MET A 1 -29.35 34.53 -17.38
C MET A 1 -29.42 33.00 -17.31
N THR A 2 -29.69 32.29 -18.39
CA THR A 2 -29.84 30.83 -18.41
C THR A 2 -28.57 30.04 -18.15
N ILE A 3 -27.41 30.45 -18.71
CA ILE A 3 -26.13 29.80 -18.55
C ILE A 3 -25.61 29.88 -17.08
N VAL A 4 -25.78 31.06 -16.46
CA VAL A 4 -25.36 31.23 -15.04
C VAL A 4 -26.23 30.36 -14.11
N ARG A 5 -27.54 30.25 -14.37
CA ARG A 5 -28.42 29.37 -13.60
C ARG A 5 -28.06 27.90 -13.79
N ALA A 6 -27.75 27.46 -15.01
CA ALA A 6 -27.30 26.10 -15.29
C ALA A 6 -25.98 25.81 -14.58
N GLY A 7 -25.02 26.73 -14.61
CA GLY A 7 -23.76 26.59 -13.89
C GLY A 7 -23.95 26.47 -12.38
N LEU A 8 -24.82 27.27 -11.78
CA LEU A 8 -25.13 27.19 -10.34
C LEU A 8 -25.81 25.86 -9.97
N ILE A 9 -26.69 25.34 -10.80
CA ILE A 9 -27.33 24.03 -10.55
C ILE A 9 -26.29 22.92 -10.60
N VAL A 10 -25.39 22.91 -11.59
CA VAL A 10 -24.31 21.91 -11.67
C VAL A 10 -23.40 21.96 -10.44
N LEU A 11 -22.98 23.14 -10.00
CA LEU A 11 -22.16 23.32 -8.81
C LEU A 11 -22.89 22.83 -7.54
N ALA A 12 -24.16 23.17 -7.39
CA ALA A 12 -24.96 22.73 -6.25
C ALA A 12 -25.14 21.19 -6.24
N THR A 13 -25.39 20.59 -7.39
CA THR A 13 -25.50 19.13 -7.52
C THR A 13 -24.18 18.44 -7.16
N LEU A 14 -23.05 18.95 -7.64
CA LEU A 14 -21.73 18.41 -7.31
C LEU A 14 -21.43 18.53 -5.81
N ALA A 15 -21.74 19.68 -5.19
CA ALA A 15 -21.56 19.89 -3.76
C ALA A 15 -22.40 18.91 -2.93
N VAL A 16 -23.65 18.67 -3.31
CA VAL A 16 -24.52 17.67 -2.67
C VAL A 16 -23.94 16.26 -2.83
N LEU A 17 -23.48 15.89 -4.01
CA LEU A 17 -22.87 14.59 -4.27
C LEU A 17 -21.63 14.37 -3.38
N VAL A 18 -20.74 15.35 -3.31
CA VAL A 18 -19.55 15.30 -2.44
C VAL A 18 -19.95 15.18 -0.97
N ALA A 19 -20.96 15.92 -0.52
CA ALA A 19 -21.45 15.85 0.85
C ALA A 19 -22.05 14.46 1.18
N VAL A 20 -22.80 13.86 0.24
CA VAL A 20 -23.33 12.50 0.40
C VAL A 20 -22.21 11.47 0.48
N VAL A 21 -21.22 11.53 -0.44
CA VAL A 21 -20.07 10.62 -0.43
C VAL A 21 -19.27 10.79 0.87
N ALA A 22 -19.04 12.02 1.31
CA ALA A 22 -18.34 12.26 2.58
C ALA A 22 -19.16 11.73 3.78
N GLY A 23 -20.48 11.90 3.78
CA GLY A 23 -21.38 11.36 4.80
C GLY A 23 -21.32 9.84 4.90
N VAL A 24 -21.41 9.15 3.75
CA VAL A 24 -21.23 7.69 3.68
C VAL A 24 -19.85 7.30 4.19
N GLY A 25 -18.80 8.00 3.76
CA GLY A 25 -17.43 7.73 4.21
C GLY A 25 -17.21 7.93 5.71
N MET A 26 -17.93 8.85 6.36
CA MET A 26 -17.88 9.00 7.81
C MET A 26 -18.50 7.81 8.57
N MET A 27 -19.43 7.09 7.95
CA MET A 27 -20.03 5.88 8.53
C MET A 27 -19.15 4.62 8.33
N LEU A 28 -18.20 4.66 7.40
CA LEU A 28 -17.28 3.55 7.18
C LEU A 28 -16.17 3.50 8.24
N PRO A 29 -15.72 2.31 8.66
CA PRO A 29 -14.58 2.15 9.53
C PRO A 29 -13.34 2.86 8.99
N ARG A 30 -12.54 3.45 9.88
CA ARG A 30 -11.23 4.04 9.53
C ARG A 30 -10.21 2.95 9.26
N ASP A 31 -10.24 1.93 10.09
CA ASP A 31 -9.28 0.83 10.07
C ASP A 31 -9.80 -0.32 9.24
N HIS A 32 -8.88 -1.00 8.56
CA HIS A 32 -9.15 -2.24 7.85
C HIS A 32 -7.98 -3.21 8.01
N VAL A 33 -8.27 -4.49 7.87
CA VAL A 33 -7.27 -5.56 7.83
C VAL A 33 -7.54 -6.39 6.59
N GLU A 34 -6.52 -6.51 5.75
CA GLU A 34 -6.55 -7.36 4.57
C GLU A 34 -5.35 -8.29 4.56
N THR A 35 -5.53 -9.48 4.01
CA THR A 35 -4.48 -10.49 3.91
C THR A 35 -4.45 -11.09 2.52
N ARG A 36 -3.26 -11.19 1.96
CA ARG A 36 -2.99 -11.89 0.70
C ARG A 36 -1.83 -12.85 0.89
N SER A 37 -1.89 -13.98 0.18
CA SER A 37 -0.82 -14.98 0.22
C SER A 37 -0.49 -15.46 -1.17
N ALA A 38 0.80 -15.69 -1.40
CA ALA A 38 1.29 -16.29 -2.64
C ALA A 38 2.29 -17.41 -2.34
N LYS A 39 2.38 -18.36 -3.27
CA LYS A 39 3.45 -19.34 -3.34
C LYS A 39 4.51 -18.83 -4.30
N LEU A 40 5.74 -18.73 -3.84
CA LEU A 40 6.88 -18.21 -4.58
C LEU A 40 7.89 -19.34 -4.85
N PRO A 41 8.51 -19.40 -6.05
CA PRO A 41 9.38 -20.49 -6.46
C PRO A 41 10.83 -20.36 -5.95
N ALA A 42 11.02 -19.75 -4.77
CA ALA A 42 12.33 -19.55 -4.16
C ALA A 42 12.28 -19.93 -2.67
N ASP A 43 13.43 -20.20 -2.06
CA ASP A 43 13.52 -20.49 -0.64
C ASP A 43 13.25 -19.25 0.24
N PRO A 44 12.97 -19.43 1.55
CA PRO A 44 12.63 -18.31 2.43
C PRO A 44 13.74 -17.26 2.54
N ASP A 45 15.01 -17.65 2.46
CA ASP A 45 16.13 -16.70 2.56
C ASP A 45 16.21 -15.81 1.33
N ALA A 46 16.03 -16.38 0.13
CA ALA A 46 16.01 -15.62 -1.12
C ALA A 46 14.80 -14.67 -1.18
N VAL A 47 13.60 -15.14 -0.81
CA VAL A 47 12.41 -14.29 -0.74
C VAL A 47 12.60 -13.17 0.27
N PHE A 48 13.13 -13.49 1.45
CA PHE A 48 13.38 -12.50 2.49
C PHE A 48 14.42 -11.46 2.05
N ALA A 49 15.49 -11.88 1.38
CA ALA A 49 16.49 -10.98 0.84
C ALA A 49 15.88 -9.98 -0.14
N ALA A 50 15.03 -10.46 -1.08
CA ALA A 50 14.35 -9.61 -2.06
C ALA A 50 13.43 -8.57 -1.42
N ILE A 51 12.63 -8.95 -0.41
CA ILE A 51 11.72 -8.01 0.26
C ILE A 51 12.42 -7.10 1.29
N ALA A 52 13.61 -7.45 1.75
CA ALA A 52 14.36 -6.64 2.71
C ALA A 52 15.33 -5.65 2.04
N ASP A 53 15.72 -5.90 0.80
CA ASP A 53 16.57 -5.01 0.01
C ASP A 53 15.74 -3.98 -0.75
N VAL A 54 15.33 -2.93 -0.05
CA VAL A 54 14.53 -1.84 -0.61
C VAL A 54 15.26 -1.06 -1.72
N GLY A 55 16.59 -1.10 -1.73
CA GLY A 55 17.40 -0.46 -2.78
C GLY A 55 17.23 -1.12 -4.15
N SER A 56 16.88 -2.39 -4.18
CA SER A 56 16.62 -3.13 -5.42
C SER A 56 15.18 -3.00 -5.94
N TYR A 57 14.25 -2.44 -5.18
CA TYR A 57 12.83 -2.40 -5.52
C TYR A 57 12.54 -1.80 -6.90
N ALA A 58 13.19 -0.70 -7.26
CA ALA A 58 12.98 -0.07 -8.56
C ALA A 58 13.40 -0.95 -9.76
N ALA A 59 14.20 -2.00 -9.53
CA ALA A 59 14.63 -2.92 -10.59
C ALA A 59 13.57 -3.98 -10.93
N TRP A 60 12.67 -4.30 -10.01
CA TRP A 60 11.67 -5.37 -10.20
C TRP A 60 10.22 -4.95 -9.89
N ARG A 61 10.00 -3.90 -9.08
CA ARG A 61 8.66 -3.35 -8.84
C ARG A 61 8.30 -2.35 -9.94
N THR A 62 7.68 -2.84 -10.99
CA THR A 62 7.28 -2.01 -12.15
C THR A 62 6.18 -1.00 -11.81
N SER A 63 5.49 -1.21 -10.70
CA SER A 63 4.52 -0.27 -10.12
C SER A 63 5.18 1.01 -9.56
N LEU A 64 6.50 0.99 -9.33
CA LEU A 64 7.27 2.14 -8.86
C LEU A 64 8.07 2.76 -10.01
N SER A 65 8.09 4.08 -10.07
CA SER A 65 8.96 4.83 -10.99
C SER A 65 10.36 5.03 -10.42
N ALA A 66 10.50 5.09 -9.10
CA ALA A 66 11.77 5.20 -8.38
C ALA A 66 11.64 4.77 -6.92
N VAL A 67 12.78 4.46 -6.30
CA VAL A 67 12.92 4.30 -4.86
C VAL A 67 14.09 5.15 -4.38
N GLU A 68 13.86 5.99 -3.38
CA GLU A 68 14.88 6.84 -2.79
C GLU A 68 15.25 6.28 -1.40
N VAL A 69 16.39 5.64 -1.31
CA VAL A 69 16.89 5.12 -0.03
C VAL A 69 17.36 6.27 0.84
N LEU A 70 16.85 6.34 2.06
CA LEU A 70 17.17 7.37 3.04
C LEU A 70 18.17 6.85 4.08
N ALA A 71 18.82 7.76 4.79
CA ALA A 71 19.64 7.40 5.93
C ALA A 71 18.79 6.65 6.99
N PRO A 72 19.27 5.52 7.53
CA PRO A 72 18.54 4.77 8.55
C PRO A 72 18.41 5.59 9.83
N VAL A 73 17.31 5.40 10.55
CA VAL A 73 17.09 6.02 11.87
C VAL A 73 16.94 4.91 12.90
N ASN A 74 17.76 4.97 13.98
CA ASN A 74 17.78 3.93 15.01
C ASN A 74 17.99 2.51 14.45
N GLY A 75 18.81 2.37 13.40
CA GLY A 75 19.09 1.10 12.74
C GLY A 75 17.97 0.58 11.84
N ARG A 76 16.90 1.34 11.63
CA ARG A 76 15.77 0.99 10.77
C ARG A 76 15.94 1.58 9.37
N ALA A 77 15.81 0.74 8.36
CA ALA A 77 15.82 1.19 6.97
C ALA A 77 14.64 2.12 6.69
N ARG A 78 14.89 3.18 5.92
CA ARG A 78 13.88 4.13 5.48
C ARG A 78 14.07 4.42 4.00
N TRP A 79 12.97 4.63 3.29
CA TRP A 79 12.99 4.97 1.87
C TRP A 79 11.72 5.71 1.48
N VAL A 80 11.68 6.21 0.26
CA VAL A 80 10.48 6.80 -0.36
C VAL A 80 10.16 5.97 -1.60
N ASP A 81 8.98 5.37 -1.63
CA ASP A 81 8.39 4.81 -2.85
C ASP A 81 7.83 5.95 -3.69
N VAL A 82 8.20 6.00 -4.98
CA VAL A 82 7.70 7.00 -5.94
C VAL A 82 6.88 6.27 -7.01
N SER A 83 5.61 6.63 -7.17
CA SER A 83 4.70 6.02 -8.14
C SER A 83 3.69 7.05 -8.64
N GLY A 84 3.55 7.20 -9.96
CA GLY A 84 2.55 8.08 -10.58
C GLY A 84 2.60 9.55 -10.15
N GLY A 85 3.75 10.01 -9.61
CA GLY A 85 3.90 11.34 -9.03
C GLY A 85 3.69 11.41 -7.51
N ASP A 86 3.13 10.37 -6.90
CA ASP A 86 3.01 10.24 -5.46
C ASP A 86 4.34 9.81 -4.82
N ARG A 87 4.58 10.28 -3.61
CA ARG A 87 5.77 9.99 -2.82
C ARG A 87 5.35 9.50 -1.44
N ILE A 88 5.66 8.26 -1.12
CA ILE A 88 5.26 7.62 0.13
C ILE A 88 6.50 7.26 0.93
N ALA A 89 6.70 7.96 2.05
CA ALA A 89 7.79 7.63 2.97
C ALA A 89 7.48 6.35 3.73
N MET A 90 8.43 5.43 3.73
CA MET A 90 8.33 4.09 4.31
C MET A 90 9.43 3.88 5.35
N GLU A 91 9.15 3.03 6.32
CA GLU A 91 10.12 2.60 7.35
C GLU A 91 9.97 1.10 7.62
N GLN A 92 11.09 0.42 7.78
CA GLN A 92 11.15 -0.96 8.27
C GLN A 92 11.14 -0.95 9.79
N VAL A 93 10.09 -1.46 10.43
CA VAL A 93 9.92 -1.40 11.90
C VAL A 93 10.29 -2.69 12.62
N GLU A 94 10.24 -3.83 11.91
CA GLU A 94 10.64 -5.14 12.45
C GLU A 94 11.36 -5.95 11.37
N ARG A 95 12.41 -6.69 11.75
CA ARG A 95 13.17 -7.57 10.87
C ARG A 95 13.62 -8.83 11.59
N GLN A 96 13.06 -9.98 11.22
CA GLN A 96 13.38 -11.30 11.75
C GLN A 96 13.66 -12.29 10.60
N PRO A 97 14.88 -12.29 10.02
CA PRO A 97 15.20 -13.18 8.90
C PRO A 97 15.11 -14.65 9.28
N PRO A 98 14.70 -15.53 8.38
CA PRO A 98 14.02 -15.24 7.11
C PRO A 98 12.49 -15.27 7.24
N ARG A 99 11.95 -15.04 8.44
CA ARG A 99 10.56 -15.38 8.78
C ARG A 99 9.60 -14.21 8.74
N ARG A 100 10.06 -13.02 9.13
CA ARG A 100 9.16 -11.90 9.36
C ARG A 100 9.81 -10.55 9.06
N LEU A 101 9.08 -9.72 8.35
CA LEU A 101 9.42 -8.32 8.08
C LEU A 101 8.17 -7.47 8.32
N VAL A 102 8.31 -6.31 8.94
CA VAL A 102 7.20 -5.36 9.06
C VAL A 102 7.67 -4.01 8.55
N THR A 103 6.89 -3.44 7.65
CA THR A 103 7.09 -2.08 7.12
C THR A 103 5.89 -1.21 7.47
N ARG A 104 6.09 0.09 7.54
CA ARG A 104 5.00 1.05 7.75
C ARG A 104 5.15 2.28 6.87
N ILE A 105 4.04 2.93 6.60
CA ILE A 105 4.01 4.28 6.06
C ILE A 105 4.48 5.24 7.16
N ALA A 106 5.54 6.00 6.88
CA ALA A 106 6.19 6.90 7.83
C ALA A 106 5.84 8.37 7.61
N ASP A 107 4.74 8.65 6.90
CA ASP A 107 4.24 9.98 6.59
C ASP A 107 2.89 10.21 7.29
N PRO A 108 2.86 11.04 8.35
CA PRO A 108 1.63 11.31 9.10
C PRO A 108 0.65 12.23 8.36
N ASP A 109 1.11 12.96 7.34
CA ASP A 109 0.30 13.94 6.62
C ASP A 109 -0.53 13.32 5.48
N LEU A 110 -0.22 12.08 5.11
CA LEU A 110 -1.01 11.34 4.12
C LEU A 110 -2.45 11.08 4.62
N PRO A 111 -3.44 11.04 3.73
CA PRO A 111 -4.84 10.73 4.08
C PRO A 111 -5.06 9.27 4.47
N PHE A 112 -4.03 8.45 4.41
CA PHE A 112 -3.99 7.04 4.79
C PHE A 112 -2.68 6.72 5.51
N GLY A 113 -2.61 5.57 6.16
CA GLY A 113 -1.44 5.04 6.83
C GLY A 113 -1.60 3.55 7.09
N GLY A 114 -0.59 2.94 7.70
CA GLY A 114 -0.68 1.55 8.08
C GLY A 114 0.64 0.81 8.04
N THR A 115 0.54 -0.50 8.25
CA THR A 115 1.66 -1.44 8.27
C THR A 115 1.40 -2.61 7.34
N TRP A 116 2.45 -3.10 6.70
CA TRP A 116 2.48 -4.42 6.07
C TRP A 116 3.35 -5.35 6.89
N THR A 117 2.78 -6.49 7.24
CA THR A 117 3.49 -7.60 7.87
C THR A 117 3.68 -8.69 6.83
N PHE A 118 4.93 -9.02 6.55
CA PHE A 118 5.33 -10.13 5.69
C PHE A 118 5.69 -11.32 6.58
N GLU A 119 5.03 -12.45 6.37
CA GLU A 119 5.32 -13.70 7.05
C GLU A 119 5.66 -14.79 6.04
N LEU A 120 6.84 -15.40 6.21
CA LEU A 120 7.40 -16.39 5.32
C LEU A 120 7.40 -17.75 5.99
N ALA A 121 6.87 -18.75 5.32
CA ALA A 121 6.91 -20.13 5.74
C ALA A 121 7.40 -21.01 4.58
N PRO A 122 8.26 -22.01 4.87
CA PRO A 122 8.60 -23.02 3.88
C PRO A 122 7.33 -23.71 3.37
N GLY A 123 7.31 -23.97 2.07
CA GLY A 123 6.22 -24.67 1.42
C GLY A 123 6.76 -25.65 0.38
N GLU A 124 5.89 -26.54 -0.10
CA GLU A 124 6.24 -27.48 -1.14
C GLU A 124 6.67 -26.75 -2.42
N GLY A 125 7.94 -26.90 -2.81
CA GLY A 125 8.51 -26.27 -4.00
C GLY A 125 8.75 -24.77 -3.87
N GLY A 126 9.00 -24.24 -2.66
CA GLY A 126 9.35 -22.85 -2.45
C GLY A 126 8.84 -22.28 -1.12
N THR A 127 8.46 -21.01 -1.12
CA THR A 127 8.02 -20.27 0.06
C THR A 127 6.57 -19.82 -0.07
N ARG A 128 5.80 -19.99 0.99
CA ARG A 128 4.53 -19.29 1.17
C ARG A 128 4.80 -17.94 1.81
N LEU A 129 4.55 -16.88 1.08
CA LEU A 129 4.56 -15.51 1.61
C LEU A 129 3.12 -15.08 1.89
N THR A 130 2.89 -14.61 3.10
CA THR A 130 1.63 -13.97 3.52
C THR A 130 1.90 -12.52 3.86
N ILE A 131 1.16 -11.61 3.26
CA ILE A 131 1.18 -10.17 3.56
C ILE A 131 -0.13 -9.84 4.27
N THR A 132 -0.02 -9.28 5.47
CA THR A 132 -1.17 -8.73 6.21
C THR A 132 -1.01 -7.22 6.29
N GLU A 133 -1.95 -6.51 5.68
CA GLU A 133 -2.09 -5.07 5.82
C GLU A 133 -3.00 -4.74 7.01
N ARG A 134 -2.52 -3.83 7.86
CA ARG A 134 -3.35 -3.13 8.84
C ARG A 134 -3.34 -1.66 8.44
N GLY A 135 -4.38 -1.25 7.72
CA GLY A 135 -4.49 0.08 7.13
C GLY A 135 -5.43 0.99 7.90
N GLU A 136 -5.16 2.28 7.84
CA GLU A 136 -6.00 3.36 8.33
C GLU A 136 -6.27 4.36 7.19
N ILE A 137 -7.53 4.71 6.95
CA ILE A 137 -7.91 5.75 5.98
C ILE A 137 -8.59 6.89 6.72
N ARG A 138 -7.92 8.03 6.82
CA ARG A 138 -8.37 9.20 7.58
C ARG A 138 -9.43 10.01 6.82
N ASN A 139 -9.25 10.16 5.50
CA ASN A 139 -10.17 10.92 4.66
C ASN A 139 -11.45 10.12 4.35
N PRO A 140 -12.66 10.62 4.68
CA PRO A 140 -13.91 9.90 4.48
C PRO A 140 -14.24 9.64 3.00
N ILE A 141 -13.94 10.57 2.09
CA ILE A 141 -14.17 10.37 0.65
C ILE A 141 -13.25 9.26 0.15
N PHE A 142 -11.99 9.27 0.58
CA PHE A 142 -11.01 8.25 0.20
C PHE A 142 -11.40 6.86 0.72
N ARG A 143 -12.08 6.76 1.90
CA ARG A 143 -12.65 5.47 2.38
C ARG A 143 -13.66 4.87 1.42
N VAL A 144 -14.56 5.70 0.87
CA VAL A 144 -15.54 5.23 -0.12
C VAL A 144 -14.85 4.73 -1.38
N VAL A 145 -13.91 5.52 -1.90
CA VAL A 145 -13.17 5.17 -3.12
C VAL A 145 -12.34 3.90 -2.92
N SER A 146 -11.59 3.81 -1.83
CA SER A 146 -10.77 2.62 -1.54
C SER A 146 -11.60 1.35 -1.35
N ARG A 147 -12.77 1.47 -0.69
CA ARG A 147 -13.62 0.31 -0.43
C ARG A 147 -14.37 -0.19 -1.67
N PHE A 148 -14.90 0.73 -2.49
CA PHE A 148 -15.86 0.37 -3.53
C PHE A 148 -15.32 0.44 -4.95
N VAL A 149 -14.18 1.12 -5.16
CA VAL A 149 -13.57 1.30 -6.50
C VAL A 149 -12.29 0.49 -6.63
N PHE A 150 -11.33 0.65 -5.72
CA PHE A 150 -10.02 0.00 -5.85
C PHE A 150 -9.92 -1.35 -5.13
N GLY A 151 -10.63 -1.53 -4.02
CA GLY A 151 -10.40 -2.64 -3.08
C GLY A 151 -9.11 -2.42 -2.26
N TYR A 152 -9.08 -2.97 -1.04
CA TYR A 152 -7.92 -2.81 -0.15
C TYR A 152 -6.73 -3.71 -0.53
N GLY A 153 -6.99 -4.81 -1.26
CA GLY A 153 -5.95 -5.81 -1.55
C GLY A 153 -5.14 -5.59 -2.83
N ALA A 154 -5.53 -4.67 -3.71
CA ALA A 154 -4.95 -4.53 -5.05
C ALA A 154 -3.44 -4.25 -5.02
N THR A 155 -2.97 -3.41 -4.11
CA THR A 155 -1.54 -3.08 -3.97
C THR A 155 -0.71 -4.30 -3.53
N MET A 156 -1.25 -5.12 -2.62
CA MET A 156 -0.60 -6.36 -2.19
C MET A 156 -0.55 -7.40 -3.31
N GLU A 157 -1.61 -7.51 -4.10
CA GLU A 157 -1.66 -8.42 -5.25
C GLU A 157 -0.60 -8.02 -6.30
N THR A 158 -0.53 -6.73 -6.65
CA THR A 158 0.51 -6.21 -7.54
C THR A 158 1.91 -6.52 -7.02
N PHE A 159 2.18 -6.26 -5.73
CA PHE A 159 3.47 -6.56 -5.12
C PHE A 159 3.83 -8.04 -5.20
N LEU A 160 2.87 -8.94 -4.90
CA LEU A 160 3.09 -10.40 -4.95
C LEU A 160 3.36 -10.89 -6.37
N ASP A 161 2.70 -10.32 -7.37
CA ASP A 161 2.90 -10.70 -8.77
C ASP A 161 4.25 -10.20 -9.29
N GLU A 162 4.65 -8.98 -8.96
CA GLU A 162 5.96 -8.42 -9.28
C GLU A 162 7.09 -9.23 -8.62
N LEU A 163 6.93 -9.57 -7.34
CA LEU A 163 7.90 -10.39 -6.61
C LEU A 163 8.01 -11.80 -7.18
N ARG A 164 6.87 -12.40 -7.58
CA ARG A 164 6.88 -13.72 -8.23
C ARG A 164 7.63 -13.67 -9.57
N ALA A 165 7.40 -12.64 -10.37
CA ALA A 165 8.10 -12.46 -11.65
C ALA A 165 9.61 -12.24 -11.46
N HIS A 166 10.01 -11.59 -10.37
CA HIS A 166 11.42 -11.36 -10.03
C HIS A 166 12.16 -12.64 -9.60
N LEU A 167 11.46 -13.55 -8.92
CA LEU A 167 12.03 -14.78 -8.36
C LEU A 167 11.90 -16.01 -9.27
N GLY A 168 11.14 -15.95 -10.32
CA GLY A 168 10.89 -17.04 -11.28
C GLY A 168 11.64 -16.90 -12.52
#